data_2f8a52c13ab336eb00f2cf45ba23133d
#
_entry.id   2f8a52c13ab336eb00f2cf45ba23133d
#
_cell.length_a   1.000
_cell.length_b   1.000
_cell.length_c   1.000
_cell.angle_alpha   90.00
_cell.angle_beta   90.00
_cell.angle_gamma   90.00
#
_symmetry.space_group_name_H-M   'P 1'
#
loop_
_entity.id
_entity.type
_entity.pdbx_description
1 polymer ?
#
loop_
_entity_poly.entity_id
_entity_poly.type
_entity_poly.pdbx_seq_one_letter_code
_entity_poly.pdbx_strand_id
1 'polypeptide(L)'
;MNLRQKRDLRRLTRQIIQIIFFLWMPALYTSAFSGVRYVIEQIRAGKPIEQNAFLVMLIALCGFTILFGRFFCGYACAFGTLGDGMYALSQWVQKKVKKKLPWVSEETGRKLQKMKYIVLLVLMLIYALGFTKKFHGTSPWEVFSMLYTGKIPDASYLAGWVIFVLILVGMCLKERFFCQYLCPMGAIFAWLPTLPFSVLDR
;
A
#
# COMPACT_ATOMS: atom_id res chain seq x y z
N MET A 1 -34.74 -4.23 3.07
CA MET A 1 -33.57 -3.35 2.83
C MET A 1 -33.13 -3.53 1.39
N ASN A 2 -33.23 -2.49 0.55
CA ASN A 2 -32.92 -2.55 -0.87
C ASN A 2 -31.42 -2.83 -1.12
N LEU A 3 -31.12 -3.55 -2.23
CA LEU A 3 -29.72 -3.88 -2.60
C LEU A 3 -28.83 -2.64 -2.74
N ARG A 4 -29.39 -1.49 -3.10
CA ARG A 4 -28.68 -0.20 -3.14
C ARG A 4 -28.29 0.27 -1.73
N GLN A 5 -29.21 0.22 -0.77
CA GLN A 5 -28.95 0.59 0.62
C GLN A 5 -27.87 -0.31 1.27
N LYS A 6 -27.86 -1.62 0.99
CA LYS A 6 -26.81 -2.53 1.48
C LYS A 6 -25.43 -2.18 0.92
N ARG A 7 -25.35 -1.78 -0.36
CA ARG A 7 -24.07 -1.36 -0.96
C ARG A 7 -23.57 -0.04 -0.39
N ASP A 8 -24.46 0.92 -0.20
CA ASP A 8 -24.10 2.23 0.35
C ASP A 8 -23.68 2.11 1.82
N LEU A 9 -24.36 1.28 2.59
CA LEU A 9 -23.98 0.99 3.98
C LEU A 9 -22.61 0.33 4.07
N ARG A 10 -22.33 -0.68 3.24
CA ARG A 10 -20.99 -1.32 3.20
C ARG A 10 -19.89 -0.33 2.83
N ARG A 11 -20.15 0.57 1.87
CA ARG A 11 -19.19 1.63 1.50
C ARG A 11 -18.93 2.58 2.66
N LEU A 12 -19.99 3.02 3.34
CA LEU A 12 -19.90 3.90 4.49
C LEU A 12 -19.12 3.25 5.64
N THR A 13 -19.46 2.01 6.00
CA THR A 13 -18.74 1.25 7.03
C THR A 13 -17.25 1.10 6.70
N ARG A 14 -16.94 0.78 5.44
CA ARG A 14 -15.55 0.69 4.96
C ARG A 14 -14.83 2.03 5.12
N GLN A 15 -15.44 3.14 4.71
CA GLN A 15 -14.84 4.47 4.82
C GLN A 15 -14.61 4.88 6.28
N ILE A 16 -15.55 4.60 7.17
CA ILE A 16 -15.40 4.89 8.61
C ILE A 16 -14.21 4.10 9.18
N ILE A 17 -14.13 2.80 8.92
CA ILE A 17 -13.03 1.95 9.38
C ILE A 17 -11.68 2.46 8.82
N GLN A 18 -11.63 2.80 7.53
CA GLN A 18 -10.44 3.35 6.88
C GLN A 18 -9.98 4.66 7.54
N ILE A 19 -10.89 5.56 7.85
CA ILE A 19 -10.56 6.83 8.52
C ILE A 19 -10.03 6.58 9.94
N ILE A 20 -10.66 5.67 10.70
CA ILE A 20 -10.20 5.31 12.04
C ILE A 20 -8.77 4.75 11.99
N PHE A 21 -8.48 3.79 11.10
CA PHE A 21 -7.14 3.23 10.96
C PHE A 21 -6.12 4.25 10.44
N PHE A 22 -6.53 5.12 9.53
CA PHE A 22 -5.67 6.19 9.00
C PHE A 22 -5.24 7.16 10.10
N LEU A 23 -6.15 7.53 11.01
CA LEU A 23 -5.87 8.45 12.10
C LEU A 23 -5.12 7.79 13.28
N TRP A 24 -5.41 6.51 13.55
CA TRP A 24 -4.88 5.85 14.75
C TRP A 24 -3.57 5.09 14.50
N MET A 25 -3.43 4.48 13.32
CA MET A 25 -2.29 3.61 13.01
C MET A 25 -1.75 3.81 11.58
N PRO A 26 -1.33 5.03 11.20
CA PRO A 26 -0.82 5.30 9.84
C PRO A 26 0.47 4.54 9.54
N ALA A 27 1.24 4.21 10.56
CA ALA A 27 2.53 3.53 10.47
C ALA A 27 2.42 1.99 10.29
N LEU A 28 1.21 1.41 10.26
CA LEU A 28 1.03 -0.04 10.08
C LEU A 28 1.73 -0.57 8.83
N TYR A 29 1.63 0.18 7.73
CA TYR A 29 2.27 -0.21 6.49
C TYR A 29 3.80 -0.18 6.59
N THR A 30 4.37 0.90 7.14
CA THR A 30 5.82 1.06 7.32
C THR A 30 6.37 0.05 8.29
N SER A 31 5.65 -0.27 9.35
CA SER A 31 6.04 -1.30 10.33
C SER A 31 6.06 -2.70 9.71
N ALA A 32 5.04 -3.06 8.91
CA ALA A 32 5.00 -4.33 8.20
C ALA A 32 6.15 -4.46 7.19
N PHE A 33 6.42 -3.39 6.44
CA PHE A 33 7.52 -3.38 5.48
C PHE A 33 8.89 -3.43 6.17
N SER A 34 9.04 -2.79 7.33
CA SER A 34 10.24 -2.89 8.16
C SER A 34 10.47 -4.32 8.66
N GLY A 35 9.42 -5.10 8.90
CA GLY A 35 9.52 -6.52 9.23
C GLY A 35 10.11 -7.34 8.08
N VAL A 36 9.68 -7.11 6.85
CA VAL A 36 10.27 -7.77 5.66
C VAL A 36 11.74 -7.41 5.51
N ARG A 37 12.07 -6.12 5.64
CA ARG A 37 13.45 -5.63 5.59
C ARG A 37 14.31 -6.28 6.66
N TYR A 38 13.84 -6.35 7.91
CA TYR A 38 14.53 -6.97 9.03
C TYR A 38 14.87 -8.44 8.74
N VAL A 39 13.92 -9.23 8.25
CA VAL A 39 14.13 -10.63 7.90
C VAL A 39 15.23 -10.79 6.85
N ILE A 40 15.22 -9.97 5.79
CA ILE A 40 16.23 -10.02 4.73
C ILE A 40 17.62 -9.65 5.27
N GLU A 41 17.71 -8.62 6.10
CA GLU A 41 18.97 -8.17 6.71
C GLU A 41 19.55 -9.24 7.66
N GLN A 42 18.73 -9.96 8.44
CA GLN A 42 19.16 -11.04 9.32
C GLN A 42 19.66 -12.26 8.54
N ILE A 43 18.92 -12.68 7.51
CA ILE A 43 19.33 -13.78 6.62
C ILE A 43 20.70 -13.46 5.99
N ARG A 44 20.88 -12.22 5.51
CA ARG A 44 22.14 -11.77 4.94
C ARG A 44 23.30 -11.76 5.94
N ALA A 45 23.03 -11.36 7.19
CA ALA A 45 24.04 -11.30 8.25
C ALA A 45 24.36 -12.69 8.84
N GLY A 46 23.66 -13.75 8.44
CA GLY A 46 23.79 -15.09 9.00
C GLY A 46 23.45 -15.17 10.50
N LYS A 47 22.68 -14.19 11.01
CA LYS A 47 22.28 -14.11 12.41
C LYS A 47 20.93 -14.79 12.63
N PRO A 48 20.70 -15.37 13.82
CA PRO A 48 19.37 -15.90 14.15
C PRO A 48 18.34 -14.78 14.12
N ILE A 49 17.13 -15.14 13.66
CA ILE A 49 15.99 -14.21 13.62
C ILE A 49 15.47 -14.08 15.04
N GLU A 50 15.80 -12.99 15.71
CA GLU A 50 15.27 -12.69 17.05
C GLU A 50 13.84 -12.13 16.94
N GLN A 51 13.03 -12.38 17.96
CA GLN A 51 11.69 -11.83 18.03
C GLN A 51 11.73 -10.31 18.20
N ASN A 52 11.40 -9.59 17.14
CA ASN A 52 11.31 -8.14 17.15
C ASN A 52 9.85 -7.73 16.90
N ALA A 53 9.43 -6.59 17.43
CA ALA A 53 8.08 -6.05 17.25
C ALA A 53 7.66 -5.97 15.77
N PHE A 54 8.59 -5.66 14.87
CA PHE A 54 8.33 -5.62 13.42
C PHE A 54 8.05 -7.00 12.83
N LEU A 55 8.73 -8.04 13.31
CA LEU A 55 8.52 -9.43 12.88
C LEU A 55 7.17 -9.92 13.35
N VAL A 56 6.82 -9.69 14.63
CA VAL A 56 5.51 -10.05 15.20
C VAL A 56 4.38 -9.39 14.42
N MET A 57 4.54 -8.10 14.09
CA MET A 57 3.58 -7.36 13.30
C MET A 57 3.41 -7.94 11.88
N LEU A 58 4.51 -8.31 11.23
CA LEU A 58 4.48 -8.94 9.91
C LEU A 58 3.75 -10.29 9.96
N ILE A 59 4.06 -11.14 10.93
CA ILE A 59 3.42 -12.45 11.12
C ILE A 59 1.92 -12.27 11.39
N ALA A 60 1.56 -11.34 12.28
CA ALA A 60 0.16 -11.04 12.57
C ALA A 60 -0.61 -10.59 11.33
N LEU A 61 -0.02 -9.71 10.51
CA LEU A 61 -0.62 -9.24 9.26
C LEU A 61 -0.74 -10.35 8.21
N CYS A 62 0.26 -11.22 8.10
CA CYS A 62 0.19 -12.39 7.22
C CYS A 62 -0.92 -13.35 7.68
N GLY A 63 -0.99 -13.66 8.96
CA GLY A 63 -2.05 -14.50 9.55
C GLY A 63 -3.43 -13.90 9.32
N PHE A 64 -3.58 -12.59 9.55
CA PHE A 64 -4.83 -11.89 9.30
C PHE A 64 -5.22 -11.89 7.81
N THR A 65 -4.23 -11.81 6.91
CA THR A 65 -4.46 -11.88 5.47
C THR A 65 -4.88 -13.28 5.01
N ILE A 66 -4.37 -14.33 5.62
CA ILE A 66 -4.79 -15.73 5.36
C ILE A 66 -6.24 -15.95 5.78
N LEU A 67 -6.62 -15.43 6.96
CA LEU A 67 -7.96 -15.60 7.54
C LEU A 67 -9.03 -14.75 6.84
N PHE A 68 -8.73 -13.49 6.59
CA PHE A 68 -9.69 -12.49 6.09
C PHE A 68 -9.40 -12.00 4.66
N GLY A 69 -8.50 -12.65 3.95
CA GLY A 69 -8.10 -12.25 2.61
C GLY A 69 -7.41 -10.88 2.63
N ARG A 70 -7.61 -10.09 1.57
CA ARG A 70 -6.99 -8.77 1.42
C ARG A 70 -7.65 -7.66 2.27
N PHE A 71 -8.13 -8.01 3.46
CA PHE A 71 -8.80 -7.06 4.36
C PHE A 71 -7.88 -5.89 4.72
N PHE A 72 -6.62 -6.17 5.08
CA PHE A 72 -5.63 -5.15 5.42
C PHE A 72 -5.50 -4.07 4.34
N CYS A 73 -5.33 -4.47 3.07
CA CYS A 73 -5.22 -3.53 1.96
C CYS A 73 -6.52 -2.76 1.69
N GLY A 74 -7.66 -3.34 2.11
CA GLY A 74 -8.98 -2.78 1.89
C GLY A 74 -9.44 -1.80 2.97
N TYR A 75 -9.03 -2.01 4.21
CA TYR A 75 -9.59 -1.33 5.37
C TYR A 75 -8.55 -0.65 6.28
N ALA A 76 -7.35 -1.22 6.43
CA ALA A 76 -6.37 -0.75 7.42
C ALA A 76 -5.17 -0.02 6.81
N CYS A 77 -4.91 -0.17 5.51
CA CYS A 77 -3.73 0.44 4.87
C CYS A 77 -3.94 1.94 4.63
N ALA A 78 -3.08 2.77 5.21
CA ALA A 78 -3.12 4.23 5.05
C ALA A 78 -2.97 4.67 3.58
N PHE A 79 -2.10 3.99 2.79
CA PHE A 79 -1.99 4.25 1.36
C PHE A 79 -3.25 3.85 0.58
N GLY A 80 -3.95 2.81 1.02
CA GLY A 80 -5.24 2.43 0.44
C GLY A 80 -6.30 3.51 0.66
N THR A 81 -6.37 4.03 1.88
CA THR A 81 -7.28 5.12 2.25
C THR A 81 -6.95 6.41 1.51
N LEU A 82 -5.66 6.77 1.44
CA LEU A 82 -5.19 7.93 0.67
C LEU A 82 -5.58 7.79 -0.81
N GLY A 83 -5.38 6.61 -1.41
CA GLY A 83 -5.72 6.34 -2.80
C GLY A 83 -7.22 6.43 -3.08
N ASP A 84 -8.05 5.87 -2.20
CA ASP A 84 -9.52 5.96 -2.31
C ASP A 84 -9.98 7.43 -2.19
N GLY A 85 -9.37 8.22 -1.29
CA GLY A 85 -9.64 9.65 -1.12
C GLY A 85 -9.23 10.49 -2.34
N MET A 86 -8.01 10.30 -2.84
CA MET A 86 -7.50 11.01 -4.02
C MET A 86 -8.32 10.69 -5.27
N TYR A 87 -8.72 9.44 -5.45
CA TYR A 87 -9.60 9.06 -6.55
C TYR A 87 -10.99 9.69 -6.42
N ALA A 88 -11.58 9.70 -5.23
CA ALA A 88 -12.88 10.34 -4.98
C ALA A 88 -12.82 11.85 -5.27
N LEU A 89 -11.75 12.52 -4.83
CA LEU A 89 -11.49 13.93 -5.12
C LEU A 89 -11.36 14.17 -6.63
N SER A 90 -10.56 13.34 -7.31
CA SER A 90 -10.40 13.40 -8.77
C SER A 90 -11.74 13.24 -9.50
N GLN A 91 -12.56 12.28 -9.11
CA GLN A 91 -13.88 12.07 -9.68
C GLN A 91 -14.83 13.28 -9.45
N TRP A 92 -14.76 13.89 -8.28
CA TRP A 92 -15.52 15.09 -7.98
C TRP A 92 -15.12 16.27 -8.87
N VAL A 93 -13.79 16.50 -9.02
CA VAL A 93 -13.24 17.54 -9.89
C VAL A 93 -13.61 17.29 -11.37
N GLN A 94 -13.49 16.04 -11.85
CA GLN A 94 -13.86 15.65 -13.22
C GLN A 94 -15.33 15.93 -13.52
N LYS A 95 -16.23 15.63 -12.57
CA LYS A 95 -17.65 15.95 -12.70
C LYS A 95 -17.91 17.44 -12.81
N LYS A 96 -17.14 18.26 -12.03
CA LYS A 96 -17.28 19.72 -12.03
C LYS A 96 -16.72 20.35 -13.31
N VAL A 97 -15.61 19.84 -13.82
CA VAL A 97 -14.92 20.34 -15.02
C VAL A 97 -15.52 19.73 -16.32
N LYS A 98 -16.42 18.73 -16.20
CA LYS A 98 -17.01 18.00 -17.35
C LYS A 98 -15.97 17.36 -18.28
N LYS A 99 -14.71 17.19 -17.85
CA LYS A 99 -13.66 16.49 -18.59
C LYS A 99 -13.38 15.15 -17.95
N LYS A 100 -13.41 14.07 -18.75
CA LYS A 100 -13.01 12.73 -18.28
C LYS A 100 -11.52 12.57 -18.51
N LEU A 101 -10.78 12.18 -17.46
CA LEU A 101 -9.38 11.77 -17.63
C LEU A 101 -9.30 10.45 -18.43
N PRO A 102 -8.21 10.24 -19.17
CA PRO A 102 -8.04 9.03 -19.96
C PRO A 102 -8.09 7.80 -19.06
N TRP A 103 -8.94 6.85 -19.43
CA TRP A 103 -9.09 5.58 -18.72
C TRP A 103 -7.96 4.64 -19.12
N VAL A 104 -7.34 4.01 -18.13
CA VAL A 104 -6.35 2.95 -18.41
C VAL A 104 -7.09 1.73 -18.93
N SER A 105 -6.79 1.30 -20.16
CA SER A 105 -7.37 0.10 -20.77
C SER A 105 -7.15 -1.13 -19.87
N GLU A 106 -8.12 -2.07 -19.85
CA GLU A 106 -8.02 -3.28 -19.05
C GLU A 106 -6.81 -4.15 -19.43
N GLU A 107 -6.44 -4.18 -20.73
CA GLU A 107 -5.24 -4.89 -21.19
C GLU A 107 -3.95 -4.29 -20.63
N THR A 108 -3.84 -2.95 -20.68
CA THR A 108 -2.72 -2.23 -20.08
C THR A 108 -2.70 -2.42 -18.57
N GLY A 109 -3.87 -2.43 -17.92
CA GLY A 109 -4.02 -2.72 -16.50
C GLY A 109 -3.49 -4.11 -16.11
N ARG A 110 -3.78 -5.14 -16.88
CA ARG A 110 -3.28 -6.50 -16.63
C ARG A 110 -1.76 -6.61 -16.78
N LYS A 111 -1.18 -5.95 -17.78
CA LYS A 111 0.28 -5.89 -17.96
C LYS A 111 0.96 -5.14 -16.82
N LEU A 112 0.40 -4.01 -16.39
CA LEU A 112 0.90 -3.20 -15.28
C LEU A 112 0.80 -3.94 -13.92
N GLN A 113 -0.14 -4.85 -13.72
CA GLN A 113 -0.22 -5.66 -12.49
C GLN A 113 1.03 -6.54 -12.26
N LYS A 114 1.77 -6.88 -13.31
CA LYS A 114 3.04 -7.60 -13.18
C LYS A 114 4.17 -6.71 -12.62
N MET A 115 4.06 -5.39 -12.75
CA MET A 115 5.07 -4.45 -12.24
C MET A 115 5.30 -4.56 -10.73
N LYS A 116 4.27 -4.86 -9.95
CA LYS A 116 4.42 -5.05 -8.49
C LYS A 116 5.42 -6.15 -8.12
N TYR A 117 5.51 -7.22 -8.93
CA TYR A 117 6.47 -8.31 -8.71
C TYR A 117 7.88 -7.87 -9.10
N ILE A 118 8.02 -7.06 -10.16
CA ILE A 118 9.31 -6.46 -10.54
C ILE A 118 9.79 -5.52 -9.45
N VAL A 119 8.92 -4.66 -8.93
CA VAL A 119 9.24 -3.76 -7.81
C VAL A 119 9.66 -4.55 -6.58
N LEU A 120 8.94 -5.63 -6.23
CA LEU A 120 9.30 -6.50 -5.12
C LEU A 120 10.68 -7.13 -5.33
N LEU A 121 10.94 -7.66 -6.53
CA LEU A 121 12.23 -8.29 -6.86
C LEU A 121 13.38 -7.28 -6.78
N VAL A 122 13.22 -6.09 -7.33
CA VAL A 122 14.22 -5.02 -7.27
C VAL A 122 14.51 -4.63 -5.82
N LEU A 123 13.48 -4.46 -5.00
CA LEU A 123 13.65 -4.14 -3.59
C LEU A 123 14.36 -5.27 -2.83
N MET A 124 13.99 -6.53 -3.09
CA MET A 124 14.66 -7.69 -2.51
C MET A 124 16.15 -7.72 -2.88
N LEU A 125 16.49 -7.44 -4.14
CA LEU A 125 17.89 -7.36 -4.60
C LEU A 125 18.65 -6.22 -3.93
N ILE A 126 18.07 -5.03 -3.83
CA ILE A 126 18.69 -3.87 -3.15
C ILE A 126 19.01 -4.21 -1.70
N TYR A 127 18.08 -4.85 -0.98
CA TYR A 127 18.29 -5.27 0.40
C TYR A 127 19.31 -6.40 0.52
N ALA A 128 19.26 -7.39 -0.36
CA ALA A 128 20.23 -8.50 -0.40
C ALA A 128 21.65 -8.03 -0.69
N LEU A 129 21.84 -7.07 -1.60
CA LEU A 129 23.14 -6.48 -1.92
C LEU A 129 23.65 -5.47 -0.88
N GLY A 130 22.79 -5.04 0.06
CA GLY A 130 23.15 -4.11 1.14
C GLY A 130 23.28 -2.66 0.74
N PHE A 131 22.71 -2.28 -0.39
CA PHE A 131 22.70 -0.90 -0.84
C PHE A 131 21.66 -0.02 -0.09
N THR A 132 21.13 -0.51 1.03
CA THR A 132 20.09 0.18 1.83
C THR A 132 20.46 1.61 2.20
N LYS A 133 21.74 1.85 2.58
CA LYS A 133 22.21 3.19 2.94
C LYS A 133 22.22 4.17 1.76
N LYS A 134 22.51 3.68 0.55
CA LYS A 134 22.58 4.51 -0.68
C LYS A 134 21.20 4.88 -1.21
N PHE A 135 20.19 4.04 -0.95
CA PHE A 135 18.79 4.26 -1.33
C PHE A 135 17.93 4.84 -0.21
N HIS A 136 18.56 5.28 0.89
CA HIS A 136 17.89 6.03 1.93
C HIS A 136 17.34 7.34 1.33
N GLY A 137 16.08 7.65 1.62
CA GLY A 137 15.43 8.84 1.06
C GLY A 137 14.74 8.65 -0.31
N THR A 138 14.90 7.48 -0.95
CA THR A 138 14.16 7.17 -2.19
C THR A 138 12.78 6.55 -1.91
N SER A 139 12.52 6.18 -0.66
CA SER A 139 11.30 5.49 -0.24
C SER A 139 10.10 6.44 -0.17
N PRO A 140 9.07 6.28 -1.01
CA PRO A 140 7.89 7.17 -0.97
C PRO A 140 7.07 7.02 0.33
N TRP A 141 7.16 5.88 1.02
CA TRP A 141 6.47 5.67 2.30
C TRP A 141 7.17 6.31 3.47
N GLU A 142 8.50 6.50 3.44
CA GLU A 142 9.21 7.34 4.42
C GLU A 142 8.76 8.80 4.29
N VAL A 143 8.68 9.32 3.06
CA VAL A 143 8.15 10.66 2.78
C VAL A 143 6.73 10.81 3.30
N PHE A 144 5.85 9.84 3.03
CA PHE A 144 4.48 9.84 3.55
C PHE A 144 4.45 9.85 5.09
N SER A 145 5.27 9.03 5.74
CA SER A 145 5.35 8.95 7.20
C SER A 145 5.85 10.26 7.82
N MET A 146 6.84 10.91 7.18
CA MET A 146 7.35 12.23 7.61
C MET A 146 6.28 13.31 7.49
N LEU A 147 5.58 13.36 6.35
CA LEU A 147 4.47 14.31 6.15
C LEU A 147 3.36 14.12 7.19
N TYR A 148 3.03 12.87 7.50
CA TYR A 148 2.02 12.57 8.50
C TYR A 148 2.42 13.04 9.91
N THR A 149 3.73 12.97 10.25
CA THR A 149 4.26 13.46 11.53
C THR A 149 4.53 14.97 11.54
N GLY A 150 4.20 15.69 10.45
CA GLY A 150 4.41 17.14 10.32
C GLY A 150 5.88 17.52 10.09
N LYS A 151 6.75 16.57 9.79
CA LYS A 151 8.16 16.84 9.45
C LYS A 151 8.30 17.05 7.96
N ILE A 152 8.91 18.15 7.56
CA ILE A 152 9.23 18.42 6.15
C ILE A 152 10.49 17.61 5.82
N PRO A 153 10.47 16.70 4.84
CA PRO A 153 11.64 15.93 4.44
C PRO A 153 12.72 16.84 3.84
N ASP A 154 13.98 16.62 4.22
CA ASP A 154 15.13 17.35 3.72
C ASP A 154 15.37 17.08 2.21
N ALA A 155 16.27 17.86 1.60
CA ALA A 155 16.64 17.72 0.18
C ALA A 155 17.16 16.30 -0.17
N SER A 156 17.65 15.53 0.81
CA SER A 156 18.06 14.14 0.63
C SER A 156 16.91 13.19 0.24
N TYR A 157 15.65 13.59 0.50
CA TYR A 157 14.43 12.83 0.17
C TYR A 157 13.79 13.26 -1.16
N LEU A 158 14.47 14.09 -1.98
CA LEU A 158 13.92 14.61 -3.22
C LEU A 158 13.44 13.49 -4.18
N ALA A 159 14.21 12.41 -4.28
CA ALA A 159 13.83 11.26 -5.11
C ALA A 159 12.54 10.59 -4.60
N GLY A 160 12.43 10.40 -3.28
CA GLY A 160 11.21 9.88 -2.63
C GLY A 160 10.00 10.79 -2.85
N TRP A 161 10.21 12.12 -2.83
CA TRP A 161 9.19 13.12 -3.12
C TRP A 161 8.65 12.99 -4.55
N VAL A 162 9.54 12.93 -5.54
CA VAL A 162 9.15 12.78 -6.95
C VAL A 162 8.34 11.50 -7.17
N ILE A 163 8.81 10.38 -6.61
CA ILE A 163 8.10 9.10 -6.70
C ILE A 163 6.73 9.19 -6.00
N PHE A 164 6.67 9.82 -4.82
CA PHE A 164 5.42 9.99 -4.07
C PHE A 164 4.40 10.81 -4.85
N VAL A 165 4.81 11.94 -5.46
CA VAL A 165 3.94 12.77 -6.29
C VAL A 165 3.45 12.01 -7.53
N LEU A 166 4.32 11.24 -8.19
CA LEU A 166 3.92 10.38 -9.31
C LEU A 166 2.88 9.33 -8.91
N ILE A 167 3.04 8.75 -7.72
CA ILE A 167 2.04 7.81 -7.15
C ILE A 167 0.71 8.52 -6.92
N LEU A 168 0.71 9.75 -6.37
CA LEU A 168 -0.51 10.53 -6.15
C LEU A 168 -1.22 10.85 -7.47
N VAL A 169 -0.49 11.23 -8.49
CA VAL A 169 -1.03 11.45 -9.84
C VAL A 169 -1.65 10.15 -10.39
N GLY A 170 -0.95 9.02 -10.25
CA GLY A 170 -1.48 7.71 -10.63
C GLY A 170 -2.78 7.33 -9.88
N MET A 171 -2.87 7.68 -8.59
CA MET A 171 -4.09 7.48 -7.77
C MET A 171 -5.27 8.34 -8.24
N CYS A 172 -5.00 9.51 -8.81
CA CYS A 172 -6.04 10.35 -9.41
C CYS A 172 -6.61 9.74 -10.71
N LEU A 173 -5.80 8.97 -11.44
CA LEU A 173 -6.19 8.35 -12.72
C LEU A 173 -6.95 7.03 -12.52
N LYS A 174 -6.56 6.23 -11.53
CA LYS A 174 -7.15 4.92 -11.26
C LYS A 174 -7.28 4.64 -9.77
N GLU A 175 -8.44 4.12 -9.40
CA GLU A 175 -8.70 3.67 -8.03
C GLU A 175 -7.61 2.68 -7.57
N ARG A 176 -6.98 2.95 -6.42
CA ARG A 176 -5.94 2.10 -5.81
C ARG A 176 -4.76 1.78 -6.72
N PHE A 177 -4.35 2.74 -7.56
CA PHE A 177 -3.23 2.60 -8.49
C PHE A 177 -1.99 2.00 -7.82
N PHE A 178 -1.57 2.58 -6.69
CA PHE A 178 -0.40 2.10 -5.96
C PHE A 178 -0.54 0.63 -5.52
N CYS A 179 -1.68 0.27 -4.90
CA CYS A 179 -1.90 -1.07 -4.39
C CYS A 179 -1.96 -2.14 -5.48
N GLN A 180 -2.43 -1.76 -6.69
CA GLN A 180 -2.57 -2.68 -7.81
C GLN A 180 -1.26 -2.91 -8.56
N TYR A 181 -0.43 -1.87 -8.71
CA TYR A 181 0.70 -1.89 -9.66
C TYR A 181 2.07 -1.77 -9.03
N LEU A 182 2.21 -1.09 -7.89
CA LEU A 182 3.50 -0.72 -7.32
C LEU A 182 3.76 -1.29 -5.93
N CYS A 183 2.72 -1.70 -5.19
CA CYS A 183 2.86 -2.10 -3.81
C CYS A 183 3.58 -3.45 -3.66
N PRO A 184 4.78 -3.52 -3.04
CA PRO A 184 5.49 -4.77 -2.81
C PRO A 184 4.77 -5.67 -1.79
N MET A 185 4.13 -5.08 -0.75
CA MET A 185 3.32 -5.84 0.20
C MET A 185 2.09 -6.46 -0.49
N GLY A 186 1.50 -5.75 -1.46
CA GLY A 186 0.42 -6.28 -2.28
C GLY A 186 0.86 -7.45 -3.17
N ALA A 187 2.14 -7.53 -3.53
CA ALA A 187 2.70 -8.69 -4.23
C ALA A 187 2.87 -9.88 -3.27
N ILE A 188 3.38 -9.66 -2.06
CA ILE A 188 3.53 -10.69 -1.02
C ILE A 188 2.15 -11.27 -0.66
N PHE A 189 1.16 -10.42 -0.35
CA PHE A 189 -0.19 -10.88 -0.01
C PHE A 189 -0.95 -11.54 -1.17
N ALA A 190 -0.51 -11.32 -2.41
CA ALA A 190 -1.07 -12.03 -3.55
C ALA A 190 -0.61 -13.50 -3.65
N TRP A 191 0.49 -13.84 -2.98
CA TRP A 191 1.03 -15.20 -2.93
C TRP A 191 0.49 -16.02 -1.75
N LEU A 192 -0.06 -15.36 -0.72
CA LEU A 192 -0.63 -16.07 0.41
C LEU A 192 -1.95 -16.75 -0.01
N PRO A 193 -2.12 -18.05 0.32
CA PRO A 193 -3.39 -18.74 0.13
C PRO A 193 -4.45 -18.10 1.03
N THR A 194 -5.54 -17.66 0.43
CA THR A 194 -6.70 -17.15 1.19
C THR A 194 -7.68 -18.29 1.41
N LEU A 195 -8.09 -18.50 2.66
CA LEU A 195 -9.10 -19.50 2.98
C LEU A 195 -10.48 -19.07 2.41
N PRO A 196 -11.27 -20.01 1.86
CA PRO A 196 -12.53 -19.68 1.19
C PRO A 196 -13.62 -19.15 2.12
N PHE A 197 -13.40 -19.18 3.44
CA PHE A 197 -14.37 -18.74 4.45
C PHE A 197 -14.57 -17.22 4.52
N SER A 198 -13.73 -16.43 3.90
CA SER A 198 -13.72 -14.98 4.08
C SER A 198 -13.64 -14.18 2.79
N VAL A 199 -14.06 -14.75 1.67
CA VAL A 199 -14.26 -13.95 0.46
C VAL A 199 -15.46 -13.04 0.72
N LEU A 200 -15.19 -11.90 1.35
CA LEU A 200 -16.12 -10.77 1.36
C LEU A 200 -16.28 -10.36 -0.10
N ASP A 201 -17.35 -10.84 -0.71
CA ASP A 201 -17.74 -10.53 -2.07
C ASP A 201 -17.62 -9.02 -2.32
N ARG A 202 -16.84 -8.68 -3.33
CA ARG A 202 -16.62 -7.31 -3.81
C ARG A 202 -17.83 -6.79 -4.58
#